data_5e2e7d49ce203ad8de5a6c59a8a6344f
#
_entry.id   5e2e7d49ce203ad8de5a6c59a8a6344f
#
_cell.length_a   1.000
_cell.length_b   1.000
_cell.length_c   1.000
_cell.angle_alpha   90.00
_cell.angle_beta   90.00
_cell.angle_gamma   90.00
#
_symmetry.space_group_name_H-M   'P 1'
#
loop_
_entity.id
_entity.type
_entity.pdbx_description
1 polymer ?
#
loop_
_entity_poly.entity_id
_entity_poly.type
_entity_poly.pdbx_seq_one_letter_code
_entity_poly.pdbx_strand_id
1 'polypeptide(L)'
;MFYKGIHFGGILNMKIQIINGPNINLLGKREPSIYGSQSFEDYLEELKKRYPQVDFDYYQSNVEGEMINKIHEVGFDYDGIVLNAGAYTHTSIALQDAIRAVTTPVIEVHISNVHQREEFRHKSMISCACVGVICGFGLDSYRLGVEAFLG
;
A
#
# COMPACT_ATOMS: atom_id res chain seq x y z
N MET A 1 -6.77 15.50 -2.47
CA MET A 1 -7.68 15.36 -3.61
C MET A 1 -7.03 14.44 -4.63
N PHE A 2 -7.74 13.40 -5.03
CA PHE A 2 -7.21 12.40 -5.95
C PHE A 2 -7.61 12.77 -7.37
N TYR A 3 -6.66 12.63 -8.30
CA TYR A 3 -6.92 12.92 -9.71
C TYR A 3 -7.70 11.77 -10.33
N LYS A 4 -8.91 12.04 -10.78
CA LYS A 4 -9.57 11.15 -11.74
C LYS A 4 -9.12 11.57 -13.12
N GLY A 5 -8.37 10.71 -13.78
CA GLY A 5 -8.09 10.92 -15.19
C GLY A 5 -9.41 10.93 -15.98
N ILE A 6 -9.70 12.00 -16.66
CA ILE A 6 -10.83 12.06 -17.59
C ILE A 6 -10.39 11.34 -18.84
N HIS A 7 -10.93 10.17 -19.09
CA HIS A 7 -10.62 9.42 -20.30
C HIS A 7 -11.73 9.63 -21.32
N PHE A 8 -11.37 10.24 -22.41
CA PHE A 8 -12.25 10.32 -23.58
C PHE A 8 -12.02 9.07 -24.46
N GLY A 9 -13.08 8.26 -24.64
CA GLY A 9 -13.11 7.28 -25.72
C GLY A 9 -12.60 5.87 -25.38
N GLY A 10 -12.98 5.29 -24.26
CA GLY A 10 -12.73 3.90 -23.91
C GLY A 10 -12.63 3.71 -22.41
N ILE A 11 -13.03 2.55 -21.88
CA ILE A 11 -12.86 2.21 -20.47
C ILE A 11 -11.39 1.87 -20.27
N LEU A 12 -10.58 2.86 -19.87
CA LEU A 12 -9.23 2.59 -19.40
C LEU A 12 -9.30 2.23 -17.91
N ASN A 13 -8.75 1.09 -17.56
CA ASN A 13 -8.67 0.67 -16.18
C ASN A 13 -7.70 1.57 -15.40
N MET A 14 -8.04 1.82 -14.14
CA MET A 14 -7.15 2.49 -13.22
C MET A 14 -6.02 1.53 -12.83
N LYS A 15 -4.78 1.99 -12.84
CA LYS A 15 -3.61 1.19 -12.47
C LYS A 15 -3.19 1.50 -11.03
N ILE A 16 -3.25 0.48 -10.18
CA ILE A 16 -2.83 0.59 -8.79
C ILE A 16 -1.74 -0.43 -8.49
N GLN A 17 -0.62 0.05 -7.96
CA GLN A 17 0.45 -0.79 -7.45
C GLN A 17 0.27 -0.98 -5.95
N ILE A 18 0.24 -2.23 -5.51
CA ILE A 18 0.33 -2.57 -4.09
C ILE A 18 1.79 -2.95 -3.80
N ILE A 19 2.37 -2.33 -2.78
CA ILE A 19 3.72 -2.64 -2.33
C ILE A 19 3.65 -3.05 -0.86
N ASN A 20 4.09 -4.27 -0.57
CA ASN A 20 4.20 -4.80 0.78
C ASN A 20 5.66 -4.96 1.19
N GLY A 21 5.97 -4.52 2.38
CA GLY A 21 7.30 -4.58 2.97
C GLY A 21 7.59 -5.88 3.72
N PRO A 22 8.60 -5.83 4.62
CA PRO A 22 9.16 -7.03 5.24
C PRO A 22 8.12 -7.80 6.06
N ASN A 23 8.26 -9.10 5.97
CA ASN A 23 7.46 -10.09 6.70
C ASN A 23 5.99 -10.23 6.25
N ILE A 24 5.49 -9.40 5.33
CA ILE A 24 4.13 -9.54 4.81
C ILE A 24 3.99 -10.81 3.95
N ASN A 25 5.08 -11.32 3.41
CA ASN A 25 5.12 -12.63 2.74
C ASN A 25 4.74 -13.79 3.68
N LEU A 26 4.82 -13.58 4.99
CA LEU A 26 4.46 -14.57 6.00
C LEU A 26 3.04 -14.38 6.55
N LEU A 27 2.25 -13.52 5.93
CA LEU A 27 0.87 -13.31 6.33
C LEU A 27 0.08 -14.63 6.25
N GLY A 28 -0.71 -14.91 7.29
CA GLY A 28 -1.39 -16.18 7.45
C GLY A 28 -0.61 -17.23 8.23
N LYS A 29 0.71 -17.06 8.35
CA LYS A 29 1.60 -17.97 9.09
C LYS A 29 2.17 -17.37 10.36
N ARG A 30 2.24 -16.03 10.43
CA ARG A 30 2.85 -15.27 11.52
C ARG A 30 1.77 -14.53 12.31
N GLU A 31 1.79 -14.66 13.64
CA GLU A 31 0.94 -13.89 14.55
C GLU A 31 -0.52 -13.75 14.06
N PRO A 32 -1.28 -14.89 13.86
CA PRO A 32 -2.62 -14.81 13.30
C PRO A 32 -3.59 -13.94 14.10
N SER A 33 -3.36 -13.79 15.41
CA SER A 33 -4.17 -12.92 16.27
C SER A 33 -4.06 -11.43 15.91
N ILE A 34 -2.96 -11.03 15.25
CA ILE A 34 -2.71 -9.64 14.84
C ILE A 34 -3.03 -9.45 13.35
N TYR A 35 -2.58 -10.37 12.50
CA TYR A 35 -2.59 -10.23 11.05
C TYR A 35 -3.64 -11.08 10.34
N GLY A 36 -4.31 -12.02 11.07
CA GLY A 36 -5.24 -12.96 10.48
C GLY A 36 -4.57 -14.19 9.89
N SER A 37 -5.38 -15.15 9.41
CA SER A 37 -4.92 -16.44 8.88
C SER A 37 -4.91 -16.52 7.36
N GLN A 38 -5.46 -15.54 6.66
CA GLN A 38 -5.51 -15.48 5.21
C GLN A 38 -4.18 -15.00 4.66
N SER A 39 -3.69 -15.61 3.57
CA SER A 39 -2.51 -15.11 2.87
C SER A 39 -2.85 -13.82 2.09
N PHE A 40 -1.83 -13.01 1.81
CA PHE A 40 -2.06 -11.83 1.01
C PHE A 40 -2.45 -12.17 -0.43
N GLU A 41 -1.88 -13.21 -0.99
CA GLU A 41 -2.18 -13.65 -2.35
C GLU A 41 -3.65 -14.03 -2.51
N ASP A 42 -4.22 -14.74 -1.52
CA ASP A 42 -5.65 -15.07 -1.51
C ASP A 42 -6.52 -13.82 -1.43
N TYR A 43 -6.15 -12.90 -0.57
CA TYR A 43 -6.84 -11.61 -0.44
C TYR A 43 -6.76 -10.79 -1.72
N LEU A 44 -5.61 -10.79 -2.39
CA LEU A 44 -5.42 -10.06 -3.64
C LEU A 44 -6.36 -10.56 -4.73
N GLU A 45 -6.58 -11.87 -4.81
CA GLU A 45 -7.53 -12.45 -5.77
C GLU A 45 -8.97 -12.00 -5.49
N GLU A 46 -9.37 -11.92 -4.21
CA GLU A 46 -10.67 -11.36 -3.83
C GLU A 46 -10.79 -9.88 -4.22
N LEU A 47 -9.73 -9.11 -3.99
CA LEU A 47 -9.68 -7.70 -4.32
C LEU A 47 -9.83 -7.47 -5.84
N LYS A 48 -9.14 -8.27 -6.65
CA LYS A 48 -9.25 -8.22 -8.11
C LYS A 48 -10.66 -8.50 -8.59
N LYS A 49 -11.33 -9.48 -7.99
CA LYS A 49 -12.73 -9.83 -8.33
C LYS A 49 -13.69 -8.70 -7.97
N ARG A 50 -13.45 -8.03 -6.85
CA ARG A 50 -14.30 -6.93 -6.38
C ARG A 50 -14.15 -5.67 -7.21
N TYR A 51 -12.96 -5.43 -7.77
CA TYR A 51 -12.64 -4.23 -8.53
C TYR A 51 -12.16 -4.57 -9.95
N PRO A 52 -13.04 -5.10 -10.82
CA PRO A 52 -12.64 -5.48 -12.17
C PRO A 52 -12.20 -4.28 -13.03
N GLN A 53 -12.53 -3.06 -12.62
CA GLN A 53 -12.12 -1.83 -13.28
C GLN A 53 -10.71 -1.34 -12.86
N VAL A 54 -10.05 -2.07 -11.98
CA VAL A 54 -8.70 -1.73 -11.53
C VAL A 54 -7.71 -2.80 -12.01
N ASP A 55 -6.62 -2.36 -12.63
CA ASP A 55 -5.47 -3.21 -12.91
C ASP A 55 -4.55 -3.16 -11.69
N PHE A 56 -4.49 -4.26 -10.94
CA PHE A 56 -3.63 -4.38 -9.78
C PHE A 56 -2.32 -5.02 -10.15
N ASP A 57 -1.22 -4.37 -9.78
CA ASP A 57 0.11 -4.97 -9.72
C ASP A 57 0.52 -5.13 -8.26
N TYR A 58 1.19 -6.21 -7.96
CA TYR A 58 1.61 -6.56 -6.62
C TYR A 58 3.10 -6.78 -6.55
N TYR A 59 3.72 -6.23 -5.52
CA TYR A 59 5.12 -6.41 -5.23
C TYR A 59 5.34 -6.52 -3.73
N GLN A 60 6.14 -7.50 -3.32
CA GLN A 60 6.53 -7.66 -1.93
C GLN A 60 8.04 -7.82 -1.85
N SER A 61 8.68 -7.15 -0.90
CA SER A 61 10.10 -7.33 -0.64
C SER A 61 10.41 -7.08 0.83
N ASN A 62 11.40 -7.82 1.33
CA ASN A 62 11.99 -7.58 2.65
C ASN A 62 13.16 -6.57 2.57
N VAL A 63 13.54 -6.15 1.36
CA VAL A 63 14.70 -5.30 1.12
C VAL A 63 14.25 -3.86 0.86
N GLU A 64 14.68 -2.93 1.71
CA GLU A 64 14.30 -1.52 1.63
C GLU A 64 14.59 -0.92 0.25
N GLY A 65 15.78 -1.15 -0.29
CA GLY A 65 16.17 -0.62 -1.59
C GLY A 65 15.32 -1.13 -2.76
N GLU A 66 14.83 -2.37 -2.67
CA GLU A 66 13.93 -2.93 -3.69
C GLU A 66 12.56 -2.23 -3.66
N MET A 67 12.08 -1.88 -2.47
CA MET A 67 10.85 -1.11 -2.33
C MET A 67 11.00 0.29 -2.94
N ILE A 68 12.14 0.94 -2.69
CA ILE A 68 12.47 2.24 -3.28
C ILE A 68 12.49 2.13 -4.81
N ASN A 69 13.16 1.12 -5.35
CA ASN A 69 13.23 0.90 -6.79
C ASN A 69 11.83 0.70 -7.41
N LYS A 70 10.95 -0.03 -6.71
CA LYS A 70 9.58 -0.23 -7.19
C LYS A 70 8.77 1.07 -7.18
N ILE A 71 8.92 1.90 -6.16
CA ILE A 71 8.29 3.22 -6.10
C ILE A 71 8.74 4.07 -7.30
N HIS A 72 10.03 4.09 -7.60
CA HIS A 72 10.55 4.83 -8.77
C HIS A 72 9.99 4.28 -10.08
N GLU A 73 9.93 2.96 -10.22
CA GLU A 73 9.45 2.30 -11.44
C GLU A 73 8.01 2.68 -11.78
N VAL A 74 7.12 2.72 -10.78
CA VAL A 74 5.68 2.97 -10.97
C VAL A 74 5.27 4.41 -10.65
N GLY A 75 6.22 5.22 -10.22
CA GLY A 75 5.95 6.50 -9.57
C GLY A 75 5.54 7.65 -10.49
N PHE A 76 5.47 7.45 -11.83
CA PHE A 76 5.17 8.53 -12.76
C PHE A 76 4.02 8.21 -13.72
N ASP A 77 3.56 6.97 -13.77
CA ASP A 77 2.56 6.56 -14.75
C ASP A 77 1.43 5.69 -14.17
N TYR A 78 1.51 5.29 -12.90
CA TYR A 78 0.41 4.63 -12.21
C TYR A 78 -0.54 5.66 -11.59
N ASP A 79 -1.79 5.25 -11.35
CA ASP A 79 -2.82 6.13 -10.75
C ASP A 79 -2.70 6.18 -9.22
N GLY A 80 -2.15 5.15 -8.61
CA GLY A 80 -1.95 5.13 -7.16
C GLY A 80 -1.02 4.01 -6.71
N ILE A 81 -0.43 4.21 -5.54
CA ILE A 81 0.36 3.21 -4.82
C ILE A 81 -0.29 3.02 -3.45
N VAL A 82 -0.63 1.77 -3.12
CA VAL A 82 -1.03 1.37 -1.77
C VAL A 82 0.19 0.72 -1.13
N LEU A 83 0.75 1.36 -0.12
CA LEU A 83 2.02 0.98 0.48
C LEU A 83 1.84 0.55 1.93
N ASN A 84 2.20 -0.71 2.21
CA ASN A 84 2.42 -1.20 3.57
C ASN A 84 3.91 -1.48 3.74
N ALA A 85 4.63 -0.50 4.28
CA ALA A 85 6.09 -0.59 4.40
C ALA A 85 6.54 -1.50 5.56
N GLY A 86 5.62 -2.08 6.32
CA GLY A 86 5.95 -2.91 7.47
C GLY A 86 6.77 -2.11 8.49
N ALA A 87 7.78 -2.72 9.07
CA ALA A 87 8.64 -2.07 10.06
C ALA A 87 9.42 -0.89 9.50
N TYR A 88 9.67 -0.84 8.19
CA TYR A 88 10.37 0.32 7.59
C TYR A 88 9.55 1.60 7.68
N THR A 89 8.24 1.52 7.92
CA THR A 89 7.39 2.68 8.23
C THR A 89 8.00 3.54 9.33
N HIS A 90 8.60 2.90 10.33
CA HIS A 90 9.04 3.56 11.56
C HIS A 90 10.51 3.98 11.53
N THR A 91 11.25 3.63 10.48
CA THR A 91 12.70 3.82 10.41
C THR A 91 13.20 4.45 9.11
N SER A 92 12.44 4.35 8.01
CA SER A 92 13.00 4.65 6.69
C SER A 92 12.74 6.08 6.23
N ILE A 93 13.73 6.93 6.41
CA ILE A 93 13.77 8.25 5.76
C ILE A 93 13.94 8.07 4.25
N ALA A 94 14.66 7.03 3.83
CA ALA A 94 14.88 6.76 2.39
C ALA A 94 13.58 6.46 1.65
N LEU A 95 12.65 5.72 2.26
CA LEU A 95 11.31 5.52 1.69
C LEU A 95 10.51 6.83 1.64
N GLN A 96 10.59 7.66 2.68
CA GLN A 96 9.97 8.98 2.66
C GLN A 96 10.45 9.80 1.46
N ASP A 97 11.76 9.83 1.24
CA ASP A 97 12.35 10.58 0.13
C ASP A 97 11.92 10.00 -1.23
N ALA A 98 11.84 8.68 -1.36
CA ALA A 98 11.38 8.03 -2.58
C ALA A 98 9.93 8.42 -2.92
N ILE A 99 9.05 8.42 -1.92
CA ILE A 99 7.64 8.82 -2.09
C ILE A 99 7.55 10.27 -2.55
N ARG A 100 8.36 11.16 -1.99
CA ARG A 100 8.39 12.57 -2.38
C ARG A 100 8.98 12.82 -3.76
N ALA A 101 9.81 11.91 -4.24
CA ALA A 101 10.48 12.04 -5.53
C ALA A 101 9.59 11.72 -6.73
N VAL A 102 8.45 11.07 -6.52
CA VAL A 102 7.55 10.62 -7.58
C VAL A 102 6.24 11.41 -7.56
N THR A 103 5.49 11.34 -8.67
CA THR A 103 4.22 12.05 -8.81
C THR A 103 3.00 11.19 -8.51
N THR A 104 3.11 9.86 -8.62
CA THR A 104 2.03 8.95 -8.28
C THR A 104 1.68 9.07 -6.78
N PRO A 105 0.42 9.34 -6.42
CA PRO A 105 0.05 9.47 -5.02
C PRO A 105 0.15 8.14 -4.28
N VAL A 106 0.60 8.20 -3.03
CA VAL A 106 0.81 7.04 -2.17
C VAL A 106 -0.13 7.12 -0.98
N ILE A 107 -0.87 6.03 -0.72
CA ILE A 107 -1.63 5.83 0.51
C ILE A 107 -0.89 4.80 1.36
N GLU A 108 -0.58 5.20 2.59
CA GLU A 108 0.01 4.31 3.59
C GLU A 108 -1.08 3.45 4.23
N VAL A 109 -0.89 2.13 4.28
CA VAL A 109 -1.81 1.22 4.96
C VAL A 109 -1.10 0.34 5.95
N HIS A 110 -1.78 0.01 7.03
CA HIS A 110 -1.35 -0.94 8.05
C HIS A 110 -2.50 -1.89 8.38
N ILE A 111 -2.19 -3.17 8.52
CA ILE A 111 -3.17 -4.21 8.87
C ILE A 111 -3.62 -4.01 10.32
N SER A 112 -2.65 -3.86 11.23
CA SER A 112 -2.94 -3.64 12.65
C SER A 112 -3.23 -2.16 12.94
N ASN A 113 -3.92 -1.90 14.05
CA ASN A 113 -3.95 -0.56 14.61
C ASN A 113 -2.62 -0.31 15.33
N VAL A 114 -1.74 0.43 14.68
CA VAL A 114 -0.38 0.70 15.19
C VAL A 114 -0.38 1.42 16.54
N HIS A 115 -1.43 2.16 16.86
CA HIS A 115 -1.57 2.89 18.11
C HIS A 115 -1.90 1.99 19.31
N GLN A 116 -2.28 0.75 19.07
CA GLN A 116 -2.51 -0.28 20.09
C GLN A 116 -1.27 -1.15 20.33
N ARG A 117 -0.19 -0.88 19.62
CA ARG A 117 1.05 -1.68 19.68
C ARG A 117 2.15 -0.91 20.42
N GLU A 118 3.39 -1.38 20.30
CA GLU A 118 4.54 -0.78 20.99
C GLU A 118 4.70 0.70 20.58
N GLU A 119 5.17 1.52 21.49
CA GLU A 119 5.32 2.97 21.26
C GLU A 119 6.13 3.33 20.02
N PHE A 120 7.17 2.53 19.68
CA PHE A 120 7.97 2.79 18.49
C PHE A 120 7.18 2.65 17.18
N ARG A 121 5.99 2.02 17.21
CA ARG A 121 5.11 1.89 16.05
C ARG A 121 4.12 3.07 15.91
N HIS A 122 4.09 3.97 16.88
CA HIS A 122 3.17 5.11 16.83
C HIS A 122 3.63 6.21 15.88
N LYS A 123 4.93 6.26 15.58
CA LYS A 123 5.49 7.25 14.68
C LYS A 123 5.78 6.64 13.31
N SER A 124 5.27 7.29 12.26
CA SER A 124 5.58 6.95 10.89
C SER A 124 6.56 7.97 10.30
N MET A 125 7.62 7.47 9.67
CA MET A 125 8.57 8.29 8.93
C MET A 125 8.06 8.64 7.54
N ILE A 126 7.03 7.94 7.04
CA ILE A 126 6.57 8.08 5.65
C ILE A 126 5.22 8.77 5.53
N SER A 127 4.41 8.83 6.59
CA SER A 127 3.06 9.42 6.53
C SER A 127 3.04 10.84 5.99
N CYS A 128 4.04 11.65 6.33
CA CYS A 128 4.12 13.05 5.88
C CYS A 128 4.31 13.20 4.36
N ALA A 129 4.75 12.13 3.69
CA ALA A 129 4.91 12.09 2.24
C ALA A 129 3.72 11.42 1.52
N CYS A 130 2.85 10.75 2.25
CA CYS A 130 1.66 10.08 1.72
C CYS A 130 0.47 11.04 1.68
N VAL A 131 -0.49 10.76 0.78
CA VAL A 131 -1.72 11.56 0.69
C VAL A 131 -2.75 11.18 1.75
N GLY A 132 -2.61 10.00 2.37
CA GLY A 132 -3.46 9.55 3.45
C GLY A 132 -2.91 8.31 4.12
N VAL A 133 -3.48 7.98 5.29
CA VAL A 133 -3.06 6.83 6.11
C VAL A 133 -4.30 6.08 6.56
N ILE A 134 -4.29 4.76 6.42
CA ILE A 134 -5.34 3.86 6.89
C ILE A 134 -4.68 2.77 7.73
N CYS A 135 -5.15 2.56 8.95
CA CYS A 135 -4.62 1.50 9.80
C CYS A 135 -5.72 0.88 10.64
N GLY A 136 -5.55 -0.40 10.97
CA GLY A 136 -6.35 -1.05 12.01
C GLY A 136 -7.55 -1.85 11.54
N PHE A 137 -7.81 -1.95 10.25
CA PHE A 137 -8.98 -2.65 9.71
C PHE A 137 -8.62 -4.02 9.10
N GLY A 138 -7.49 -4.60 9.52
CA GLY A 138 -7.04 -5.86 8.97
C GLY A 138 -6.70 -5.73 7.48
N LEU A 139 -6.93 -6.77 6.71
CA LEU A 139 -6.73 -6.73 5.26
C LEU A 139 -7.64 -5.73 4.57
N ASP A 140 -8.80 -5.40 5.18
CA ASP A 140 -9.71 -4.41 4.62
C ASP A 140 -9.10 -3.01 4.50
N SER A 141 -8.01 -2.76 5.22
CA SER A 141 -7.25 -1.51 5.08
C SER A 141 -6.77 -1.28 3.64
N TYR A 142 -6.40 -2.35 2.94
CA TYR A 142 -6.01 -2.26 1.52
C TYR A 142 -7.19 -1.88 0.64
N ARG A 143 -8.35 -2.49 0.86
CA ARG A 143 -9.57 -2.15 0.12
C ARG A 143 -9.96 -0.69 0.32
N LEU A 144 -9.88 -0.21 1.55
CA LEU A 144 -10.16 1.19 1.86
C LEU A 144 -9.18 2.14 1.14
N GLY A 145 -7.92 1.74 1.01
CA GLY A 145 -6.93 2.49 0.22
C GLY A 145 -7.31 2.55 -1.26
N VAL A 146 -7.76 1.44 -1.82
CA VAL A 146 -8.25 1.39 -3.21
C VAL A 146 -9.47 2.29 -3.38
N GLU A 147 -10.44 2.21 -2.46
CA GLU A 147 -11.63 3.08 -2.49
C GLU A 147 -11.27 4.56 -2.46
N ALA A 148 -10.26 4.94 -1.69
CA ALA A 148 -9.80 6.32 -1.64
C ALA A 148 -9.30 6.81 -2.99
N PHE A 149 -8.66 5.96 -3.80
CA PHE A 149 -8.24 6.31 -5.16
C PHE A 149 -9.41 6.34 -6.14
N LEU A 150 -10.42 5.52 -5.94
CA LEU A 150 -11.60 5.51 -6.81
C LEU A 150 -12.51 6.73 -6.57
N GLY A 151 -12.40 7.32 -5.41
CA GLY A 151 -13.18 8.49 -5.01
C GLY A 151 -14.60 8.18 -4.70
#